data_5273e574a4bccb5931540f49554ddaec
#
_entry.id   5273e574a4bccb5931540f49554ddaec
#
_cell.length_a   1.000
_cell.length_b   1.000
_cell.length_c   1.000
_cell.angle_alpha   90.00
_cell.angle_beta   90.00
_cell.angle_gamma   90.00
#
_symmetry.space_group_name_H-M   'P 1'
#
loop_
_entity.id
_entity.type
_entity.pdbx_description
1 polymer ?
#
loop_
_entity_poly.entity_id
_entity_poly.type
_entity_poly.pdbx_seq_one_letter_code
_entity_poly.pdbx_strand_id
1 'polypeptide(L)'
;SDLLTLPDNNETLETNETAELTIRITNTGKGKAQGIETFIEKKNLAEGLIINNPEIIRSLNPGESKTVKATIFASDMMISQQISLSVIITEYFGHDAPLSKNLSLKTKSLTSPDLVLTKIKINDQSNKNGLIEPAEIIEATIFISNKGQQVAKDVNIDVLYGDYVFNTGKSSF
;
A
#
# COMPACT_ATOMS: atom_id res chain seq x y z
N SER A 1 16.55 -19.51 2.55
CA SER A 1 15.89 -18.71 3.60
C SER A 1 14.94 -17.77 2.88
N ASP A 2 13.70 -17.69 3.36
CA ASP A 2 12.72 -16.79 2.80
C ASP A 2 12.66 -15.58 3.71
N LEU A 3 12.57 -14.39 3.10
CA LEU A 3 12.50 -13.11 3.78
C LEU A 3 11.24 -12.39 3.33
N LEU A 4 10.32 -12.12 4.25
CA LEU A 4 9.19 -11.24 4.05
C LEU A 4 9.60 -9.82 4.48
N THR A 5 9.51 -8.88 3.56
CA THR A 5 9.84 -7.47 3.79
C THR A 5 8.57 -6.63 3.70
N LEU A 6 8.27 -5.86 4.72
CA LEU A 6 7.16 -4.92 4.79
C LEU A 6 7.66 -3.49 4.48
N PRO A 7 6.81 -2.63 3.87
CA PRO A 7 7.26 -1.34 3.32
C PRO A 7 7.87 -0.38 4.35
N ASP A 8 7.32 -0.34 5.56
CA ASP A 8 7.65 0.65 6.59
C ASP A 8 8.39 0.06 7.80
N ASN A 9 8.92 -1.17 7.68
CA ASN A 9 9.58 -1.92 8.75
C ASN A 9 8.74 -2.15 10.02
N ASN A 10 7.41 -1.95 9.94
CA ASN A 10 6.51 -2.42 10.98
C ASN A 10 6.23 -3.93 10.80
N GLU A 11 5.56 -4.56 11.76
CA GLU A 11 5.28 -6.01 11.72
C GLU A 11 3.93 -6.33 11.04
N THR A 12 3.33 -5.36 10.35
CA THR A 12 1.95 -5.44 9.87
C THR A 12 1.85 -4.91 8.44
N LEU A 13 1.19 -5.62 7.55
CA LEU A 13 0.84 -5.12 6.22
C LEU A 13 -0.45 -4.33 6.30
N GLU A 14 -0.38 -3.03 6.06
CA GLU A 14 -1.52 -2.11 6.14
C GLU A 14 -2.24 -1.97 4.78
N THR A 15 -3.43 -1.40 4.80
CA THR A 15 -4.21 -1.15 3.58
C THR A 15 -3.43 -0.32 2.56
N ASN A 16 -3.50 -0.73 1.29
CA ASN A 16 -2.79 -0.12 0.15
C ASN A 16 -1.26 -0.27 0.18
N GLU A 17 -0.73 -1.18 0.99
CA GLU A 17 0.68 -1.52 1.01
C GLU A 17 0.99 -2.80 0.23
N THR A 18 2.26 -2.93 -0.16
CA THR A 18 2.79 -4.11 -0.83
C THR A 18 3.97 -4.66 -0.05
N ALA A 19 3.85 -5.89 0.41
CA ALA A 19 4.97 -6.66 0.95
C ALA A 19 5.71 -7.43 -0.16
N GLU A 20 7.01 -7.61 -0.02
CA GLU A 20 7.83 -8.44 -0.89
C GLU A 20 8.26 -9.72 -0.16
N LEU A 21 8.02 -10.87 -0.78
CA LEU A 21 8.52 -12.15 -0.30
C LEU A 21 9.65 -12.63 -1.20
N THR A 22 10.86 -12.64 -0.68
CA THR A 22 12.06 -13.16 -1.34
C THR A 22 12.26 -14.62 -0.97
N ILE A 23 12.31 -15.50 -1.98
CA ILE A 23 12.42 -16.96 -1.82
C ILE A 23 13.68 -17.44 -2.52
N ARG A 24 14.56 -18.12 -1.77
CA ARG A 24 15.73 -18.79 -2.34
C ARG A 24 15.43 -20.28 -2.54
N ILE A 25 15.52 -20.74 -3.77
CA ILE A 25 15.30 -22.13 -4.18
C ILE A 25 16.63 -22.75 -4.56
N THR A 26 16.92 -23.94 -4.03
CA THR A 26 18.16 -24.69 -4.30
C THR A 26 17.80 -26.08 -4.79
N ASN A 27 18.37 -26.51 -5.92
CA ASN A 27 18.29 -27.90 -6.34
C ASN A 27 19.28 -28.77 -5.54
N THR A 28 18.77 -29.51 -4.55
CA THR A 28 19.56 -30.45 -3.73
C THR A 28 19.64 -31.85 -4.33
N GLY A 29 18.95 -32.08 -5.44
CA GLY A 29 18.95 -33.35 -6.15
C GLY A 29 20.22 -33.59 -6.98
N LYS A 30 20.35 -34.80 -7.54
CA LYS A 30 21.46 -35.18 -8.43
C LYS A 30 21.19 -34.88 -9.91
N GLY A 31 19.94 -34.68 -10.27
CA GLY A 31 19.50 -34.36 -11.62
C GLY A 31 19.20 -32.87 -11.81
N LYS A 32 19.14 -32.44 -13.07
CA LYS A 32 18.72 -31.08 -13.42
C LYS A 32 17.22 -30.94 -13.21
N ALA A 33 16.78 -30.00 -12.38
CA ALA A 33 15.38 -29.62 -12.23
C ALA A 33 14.95 -28.69 -13.36
N GLN A 34 13.68 -28.81 -13.80
CA GLN A 34 13.14 -28.06 -14.92
C GLN A 34 11.74 -27.53 -14.61
N GLY A 35 11.37 -26.37 -15.15
CA GLY A 35 10.03 -25.79 -15.02
C GLY A 35 9.61 -25.67 -13.56
N ILE A 36 10.46 -25.03 -12.74
CA ILE A 36 10.20 -24.89 -11.30
C ILE A 36 9.24 -23.72 -11.11
N GLU A 37 8.06 -23.99 -10.58
CA GLU A 37 7.04 -23.01 -10.24
C GLU A 37 6.97 -22.81 -8.73
N THR A 38 6.64 -21.59 -8.33
CA THR A 38 6.48 -21.24 -6.92
C THR A 38 5.11 -20.62 -6.72
N PHE A 39 4.31 -21.21 -5.87
CA PHE A 39 2.98 -20.74 -5.51
C PHE A 39 2.92 -20.32 -4.07
N ILE A 40 2.22 -19.22 -3.82
CA ILE A 40 1.92 -18.77 -2.46
C ILE A 40 0.43 -18.93 -2.24
N GLU A 41 0.07 -19.87 -1.37
CA GLU A 41 -1.31 -20.15 -1.01
C GLU A 41 -1.70 -19.48 0.32
N LYS A 42 -2.93 -18.94 0.35
CA LYS A 42 -3.60 -18.52 1.59
C LYS A 42 -4.23 -19.74 2.25
N LYS A 43 -3.85 -20.05 3.48
CA LYS A 43 -4.41 -21.20 4.23
C LYS A 43 -5.70 -20.85 4.96
N ASN A 44 -5.99 -19.58 5.15
CA ASN A 44 -7.25 -19.07 5.69
C ASN A 44 -7.84 -18.02 4.76
N LEU A 45 -9.11 -17.69 4.98
CA LEU A 45 -9.78 -16.64 4.21
C LEU A 45 -9.03 -15.32 4.39
N ALA A 46 -8.65 -14.70 3.28
CA ALA A 46 -7.90 -13.45 3.24
C ALA A 46 -8.43 -12.57 2.11
N GLU A 47 -9.63 -12.03 2.33
CA GLU A 47 -10.22 -11.06 1.39
C GLU A 47 -9.32 -9.83 1.28
N GLY A 48 -9.30 -9.21 0.11
CA GLY A 48 -8.50 -8.05 -0.17
C GLY A 48 -6.98 -8.28 -0.25
N LEU A 49 -6.48 -9.50 -0.06
CA LEU A 49 -5.07 -9.81 -0.24
C LEU A 49 -4.83 -10.36 -1.65
N ILE A 50 -4.05 -9.64 -2.44
CA ILE A 50 -3.68 -10.01 -3.82
C ILE A 50 -2.24 -10.49 -3.83
N ILE A 51 -2.02 -11.70 -4.34
CA ILE A 51 -0.69 -12.33 -4.40
C ILE A 51 -0.28 -12.48 -5.86
N ASN A 52 0.88 -11.92 -6.22
CA ASN A 52 1.53 -12.16 -7.50
C ASN A 52 2.69 -13.13 -7.28
N ASN A 53 2.53 -14.33 -7.81
CA ASN A 53 3.54 -15.39 -7.72
C ASN A 53 4.79 -15.02 -8.55
N PRO A 54 5.97 -15.57 -8.20
CA PRO A 54 7.19 -15.34 -8.95
C PRO A 54 7.15 -15.92 -10.37
N GLU A 55 8.06 -15.46 -11.22
CA GLU A 55 8.30 -16.06 -12.52
C GLU A 55 8.84 -17.49 -12.41
N ILE A 56 8.51 -18.32 -13.41
CA ILE A 56 8.96 -19.71 -13.52
C ILE A 56 10.49 -19.76 -13.71
N ILE A 57 11.16 -20.57 -12.92
CA ILE A 57 12.57 -20.90 -13.13
C ILE A 57 12.66 -22.03 -14.17
N ARG A 58 13.24 -21.72 -15.33
CA ARG A 58 13.33 -22.71 -16.43
C ARG A 58 14.10 -23.96 -16.04
N SER A 59 15.22 -23.81 -15.35
CA SER A 59 15.98 -24.94 -14.85
C SER A 59 16.98 -24.56 -13.77
N LEU A 60 17.35 -25.54 -12.94
CA LEU A 60 18.46 -25.47 -11.95
C LEU A 60 19.29 -26.75 -12.06
N ASN A 61 20.61 -26.62 -12.21
CA ASN A 61 21.53 -27.74 -12.12
C ASN A 61 21.67 -28.25 -10.67
N PRO A 62 22.18 -29.45 -10.44
CA PRO A 62 22.50 -29.93 -9.08
C PRO A 62 23.36 -28.94 -8.31
N GLY A 63 22.95 -28.59 -7.09
CA GLY A 63 23.61 -27.59 -6.23
C GLY A 63 23.35 -26.12 -6.59
N GLU A 64 22.72 -25.84 -7.72
CA GLU A 64 22.41 -24.48 -8.14
C GLU A 64 21.29 -23.87 -7.30
N SER A 65 21.42 -22.57 -7.03
CA SER A 65 20.38 -21.79 -6.32
C SER A 65 19.93 -20.60 -7.15
N LYS A 66 18.64 -20.28 -7.07
CA LYS A 66 18.09 -19.05 -7.62
C LYS A 66 17.15 -18.38 -6.61
N THR A 67 17.18 -17.06 -6.60
CA THR A 67 16.27 -16.24 -5.80
C THR A 67 15.15 -15.70 -6.69
N VAL A 68 13.91 -15.84 -6.23
CA VAL A 68 12.72 -15.29 -6.88
C VAL A 68 11.94 -14.43 -5.90
N LYS A 69 11.10 -13.55 -6.42
CA LYS A 69 10.32 -12.60 -5.62
C LYS A 69 8.85 -12.72 -5.94
N ALA A 70 8.03 -12.72 -4.90
CA ALA A 70 6.58 -12.55 -4.98
C ALA A 70 6.19 -11.24 -4.33
N THR A 71 5.06 -10.67 -4.75
CA THR A 71 4.47 -9.50 -4.11
C THR A 71 3.11 -9.83 -3.52
N ILE A 72 2.83 -9.23 -2.37
CA ILE A 72 1.58 -9.41 -1.62
C ILE A 72 1.02 -8.01 -1.37
N PHE A 73 -0.06 -7.67 -2.09
CA PHE A 73 -0.72 -6.37 -1.97
C PHE A 73 -1.97 -6.47 -1.10
N ALA A 74 -2.12 -5.56 -0.16
CA ALA A 74 -3.29 -5.39 0.67
C ALA A 74 -4.19 -4.29 0.10
N SER A 75 -5.33 -4.68 -0.49
CA SER A 75 -6.31 -3.73 -1.01
C SER A 75 -7.13 -3.07 0.11
N ASP A 76 -7.96 -2.10 -0.24
CA ASP A 76 -8.91 -1.44 0.66
C ASP A 76 -10.01 -2.38 1.21
N MET A 77 -10.22 -3.53 0.57
CA MET A 77 -11.14 -4.57 1.04
C MET A 77 -10.53 -5.47 2.13
N MET A 78 -9.23 -5.31 2.42
CA MET A 78 -8.53 -6.16 3.39
C MET A 78 -8.98 -5.86 4.82
N ILE A 79 -9.15 -6.91 5.63
CA ILE A 79 -9.50 -6.83 7.05
C ILE A 79 -8.29 -7.07 7.95
N SER A 80 -8.34 -6.54 9.18
CA SER A 80 -7.30 -6.78 10.20
C SER A 80 -7.38 -8.20 10.70
N GLN A 81 -6.36 -9.01 10.41
CA GLN A 81 -6.27 -10.42 10.85
C GLN A 81 -4.85 -10.95 10.78
N GLN A 82 -4.66 -12.17 11.26
CA GLN A 82 -3.45 -12.94 11.02
C GLN A 82 -3.69 -13.95 9.90
N ILE A 83 -2.86 -13.90 8.87
CA ILE A 83 -2.96 -14.74 7.68
C ILE A 83 -1.82 -15.73 7.69
N SER A 84 -2.16 -17.00 7.46
CA SER A 84 -1.18 -18.06 7.22
C SER A 84 -1.00 -18.26 5.73
N LEU A 85 0.23 -18.11 5.26
CA LEU A 85 0.64 -18.34 3.89
C LEU A 85 1.48 -19.60 3.80
N SER A 86 1.38 -20.33 2.69
CA SER A 86 2.20 -21.50 2.41
C SER A 86 2.93 -21.30 1.09
N VAL A 87 4.24 -21.46 1.09
CA VAL A 87 5.05 -21.46 -0.13
C VAL A 87 5.15 -22.92 -0.63
N ILE A 88 4.69 -23.16 -1.84
CA ILE A 88 4.69 -24.47 -2.51
C ILE A 88 5.60 -24.34 -3.74
N ILE A 89 6.49 -25.31 -3.90
CA ILE A 89 7.41 -25.37 -5.05
C ILE A 89 7.17 -26.69 -5.77
N THR A 90 6.80 -26.59 -7.04
CA THR A 90 6.58 -27.72 -7.94
C THR A 90 7.64 -27.78 -9.02
N GLU A 91 7.85 -28.95 -9.59
CA GLU A 91 8.79 -29.19 -10.67
C GLU A 91 8.08 -29.98 -11.79
N TYR A 92 8.41 -29.69 -13.05
CA TYR A 92 7.69 -30.21 -14.22
C TYR A 92 7.56 -31.74 -14.27
N PHE A 93 8.56 -32.47 -13.80
CA PHE A 93 8.55 -33.94 -13.77
C PHE A 93 8.04 -34.54 -12.45
N GLY A 94 7.49 -33.70 -11.55
CA GLY A 94 6.94 -34.14 -10.26
C GLY A 94 7.99 -34.39 -9.18
N HIS A 95 9.20 -33.85 -9.32
CA HIS A 95 10.22 -33.85 -8.28
C HIS A 95 10.06 -32.62 -7.38
N ASP A 96 8.87 -32.44 -6.87
CA ASP A 96 8.47 -31.28 -6.07
C ASP A 96 9.25 -31.19 -4.75
N ALA A 97 9.33 -29.98 -4.20
CA ALA A 97 9.89 -29.82 -2.86
C ALA A 97 9.00 -30.54 -1.83
N PRO A 98 9.59 -31.38 -0.97
CA PRO A 98 8.83 -32.29 -0.11
C PRO A 98 8.03 -31.58 0.99
N LEU A 99 8.31 -30.32 1.26
CA LEU A 99 7.69 -29.55 2.34
C LEU A 99 7.32 -28.14 1.87
N SER A 100 6.06 -27.77 2.06
CA SER A 100 5.63 -26.40 2.01
C SER A 100 6.15 -25.64 3.22
N LYS A 101 6.63 -24.41 3.03
CA LYS A 101 7.03 -23.55 4.11
C LYS A 101 5.90 -22.60 4.49
N ASN A 102 5.54 -22.59 5.76
CA ASN A 102 4.49 -21.72 6.27
C ASN A 102 5.07 -20.39 6.77
N LEU A 103 4.37 -19.31 6.45
CA LEU A 103 4.66 -17.96 6.88
C LEU A 103 3.42 -17.38 7.55
N SER A 104 3.62 -16.50 8.49
CA SER A 104 2.54 -15.74 9.12
C SER A 104 2.67 -14.26 8.75
N LEU A 105 1.57 -13.69 8.29
CA LEU A 105 1.47 -12.28 7.94
C LEU A 105 0.33 -11.65 8.75
N LYS A 106 0.65 -10.61 9.50
CA LYS A 106 -0.36 -9.81 10.20
C LYS A 106 -0.80 -8.67 9.28
N THR A 107 -2.10 -8.46 9.17
CA THR A 107 -2.69 -7.38 8.36
C THR A 107 -3.44 -6.41 9.25
N LYS A 108 -3.55 -5.14 8.78
CA LYS A 108 -4.28 -4.09 9.47
C LYS A 108 -5.05 -3.24 8.48
N SER A 109 -6.38 -3.26 8.60
CA SER A 109 -7.26 -2.40 7.83
C SER A 109 -7.19 -0.97 8.36
N LEU A 110 -7.02 -0.01 7.47
CA LEU A 110 -7.05 1.41 7.78
C LEU A 110 -8.29 2.05 7.14
N THR A 111 -8.95 2.94 7.88
CA THR A 111 -10.06 3.73 7.32
C THR A 111 -9.55 4.70 6.26
N SER A 112 -10.28 4.81 5.15
CA SER A 112 -9.98 5.76 4.08
C SER A 112 -9.78 7.19 4.60
N PRO A 113 -9.11 8.07 3.83
CA PRO A 113 -9.03 9.48 4.18
C PRO A 113 -10.44 10.08 4.34
N ASP A 114 -10.63 10.87 5.36
CA ASP A 114 -11.87 11.61 5.66
C ASP A 114 -11.51 13.07 5.90
N LEU A 115 -11.65 13.88 4.84
CA LEU A 115 -11.29 15.30 4.89
C LEU A 115 -12.46 16.12 5.40
N VAL A 116 -12.24 16.80 6.51
CA VAL A 116 -13.23 17.67 7.15
C VAL A 116 -12.74 19.10 7.18
N LEU A 117 -13.58 20.01 6.68
CA LEU A 117 -13.37 21.45 6.88
C LEU A 117 -13.59 21.78 8.37
N THR A 118 -12.53 22.13 9.07
CA THR A 118 -12.60 22.39 10.52
C THR A 118 -12.82 23.84 10.85
N LYS A 119 -12.31 24.77 10.04
CA LYS A 119 -12.40 26.20 10.29
C LYS A 119 -12.14 26.98 9.01
N ILE A 120 -12.83 28.12 8.90
CA ILE A 120 -12.46 29.21 7.98
C ILE A 120 -12.17 30.43 8.84
N LYS A 121 -11.03 31.07 8.60
CA LYS A 121 -10.67 32.35 9.21
C LYS A 121 -10.56 33.40 8.12
N ILE A 122 -11.28 34.50 8.29
CA ILE A 122 -11.21 35.64 7.37
C ILE A 122 -10.53 36.77 8.10
N ASN A 123 -9.50 37.34 7.47
CA ASN A 123 -8.80 38.49 7.93
C ASN A 123 -9.00 39.66 6.96
N ASP A 124 -9.47 40.78 7.46
CA ASP A 124 -9.45 42.03 6.75
C ASP A 124 -7.98 42.55 6.72
N GLN A 125 -7.46 42.70 5.52
CA GLN A 125 -6.08 43.15 5.28
C GLN A 125 -5.98 44.66 5.04
N SER A 126 -7.12 45.33 4.82
CA SER A 126 -7.18 46.74 4.44
C SER A 126 -7.12 47.68 5.64
N ASN A 127 -8.14 47.74 6.45
CA ASN A 127 -8.25 48.65 7.56
C ASN A 127 -8.32 47.97 8.93
N LYS A 128 -8.50 46.66 8.97
CA LYS A 128 -8.57 45.80 10.17
C LYS A 128 -9.69 46.16 11.14
N ASN A 129 -10.79 46.71 10.63
CA ASN A 129 -11.95 47.07 11.44
C ASN A 129 -12.85 45.88 11.74
N GLY A 130 -12.61 44.70 11.06
CA GLY A 130 -13.36 43.47 11.20
C GLY A 130 -14.64 43.43 10.35
N LEU A 131 -14.88 44.42 9.53
CA LEU A 131 -15.96 44.47 8.54
C LEU A 131 -15.38 44.25 7.15
N ILE A 132 -16.15 43.68 6.27
CA ILE A 132 -15.79 43.50 4.85
C ILE A 132 -16.51 44.59 4.06
N GLU A 133 -15.76 45.52 3.49
CA GLU A 133 -16.28 46.66 2.77
C GLU A 133 -15.91 46.60 1.28
N PRO A 134 -16.61 47.30 0.40
CA PRO A 134 -16.28 47.34 -1.02
C PRO A 134 -14.85 47.77 -1.30
N ALA A 135 -14.18 47.12 -2.24
CA ALA A 135 -12.79 47.33 -2.65
C ALA A 135 -11.71 46.95 -1.61
N GLU A 136 -12.07 46.27 -0.56
CA GLU A 136 -11.09 45.74 0.41
C GLU A 136 -10.48 44.42 -0.04
N ILE A 137 -9.25 44.15 0.43
CA ILE A 137 -8.57 42.88 0.28
C ILE A 137 -8.75 42.10 1.56
N ILE A 138 -9.30 40.90 1.43
CA ILE A 138 -9.46 39.94 2.51
C ILE A 138 -8.59 38.71 2.27
N GLU A 139 -8.10 38.12 3.33
CA GLU A 139 -7.41 36.84 3.33
C GLU A 139 -8.31 35.77 4.00
N ALA A 140 -8.59 34.71 3.29
CA ALA A 140 -9.30 33.55 3.83
C ALA A 140 -8.32 32.42 4.09
N THR A 141 -8.19 31.99 5.34
CA THR A 141 -7.43 30.79 5.72
C THR A 141 -8.40 29.64 5.97
N ILE A 142 -8.23 28.57 5.21
CA ILE A 142 -9.06 27.38 5.29
C ILE A 142 -8.28 26.29 6.04
N PHE A 143 -8.88 25.75 7.10
CA PHE A 143 -8.28 24.66 7.90
C PHE A 143 -9.01 23.36 7.58
N ILE A 144 -8.26 22.38 7.06
CA ILE A 144 -8.75 21.04 6.75
C ILE A 144 -8.02 20.03 7.64
N SER A 145 -8.75 19.06 8.14
CA SER A 145 -8.20 17.95 8.93
C SER A 145 -8.60 16.62 8.28
N ASN A 146 -7.65 15.71 8.18
CA ASN A 146 -7.94 14.34 7.83
C ASN A 146 -8.30 13.57 9.12
N LYS A 147 -9.53 13.07 9.21
CA LYS A 147 -10.05 12.24 10.31
C LYS A 147 -9.90 10.75 10.03
N GLY A 148 -9.60 10.36 8.79
CA GLY A 148 -9.27 9.01 8.41
C GLY A 148 -7.87 8.59 8.87
N GLN A 149 -7.53 7.32 8.68
CA GLN A 149 -6.24 6.75 9.08
C GLN A 149 -5.24 6.69 7.92
N GLN A 150 -5.73 6.64 6.69
CA GLN A 150 -4.89 6.67 5.50
C GLN A 150 -4.49 8.09 5.14
N VAL A 151 -3.33 8.23 4.50
CA VAL A 151 -2.85 9.53 3.99
C VAL A 151 -3.75 9.98 2.84
N ALA A 152 -4.26 11.22 2.93
CA ALA A 152 -4.91 11.87 1.80
C ALA A 152 -3.83 12.38 0.82
N LYS A 153 -3.93 11.98 -0.44
CA LYS A 153 -3.03 12.40 -1.52
C LYS A 153 -3.79 13.28 -2.51
N ASP A 154 -3.05 14.15 -3.20
CA ASP A 154 -3.58 15.00 -4.27
C ASP A 154 -4.83 15.79 -3.85
N VAL A 155 -4.80 16.35 -2.64
CA VAL A 155 -5.92 17.12 -2.10
C VAL A 155 -6.06 18.41 -2.88
N ASN A 156 -7.22 18.61 -3.51
CA ASN A 156 -7.58 19.84 -4.21
C ASN A 156 -8.65 20.59 -3.44
N ILE A 157 -8.55 21.92 -3.44
CA ILE A 157 -9.50 22.81 -2.76
C ILE A 157 -10.02 23.81 -3.77
N ASP A 158 -11.30 23.71 -4.09
CA ASP A 158 -11.99 24.67 -4.93
C ASP A 158 -12.77 25.66 -4.08
N VAL A 159 -12.51 26.94 -4.30
CA VAL A 159 -13.22 28.02 -3.63
C VAL A 159 -14.18 28.68 -4.62
N LEU A 160 -15.46 28.58 -4.33
CA LEU A 160 -16.50 29.25 -5.11
C LEU A 160 -16.74 30.64 -4.51
N TYR A 161 -16.64 31.66 -5.35
CA TYR A 161 -16.87 33.05 -4.97
C TYR A 161 -18.31 33.44 -5.26
N GLY A 162 -18.89 34.23 -4.36
CA GLY A 162 -20.17 34.90 -4.61
C GLY A 162 -20.03 36.10 -5.57
N ASP A 163 -21.14 36.70 -5.91
CA ASP A 163 -21.17 37.91 -6.74
C ASP A 163 -20.30 39.01 -6.08
N TYR A 164 -19.56 39.75 -6.93
CA TYR A 164 -18.67 40.85 -6.50
C TYR A 164 -17.44 40.49 -5.67
N VAL A 165 -17.13 39.20 -5.51
CA VAL A 165 -15.90 38.71 -4.89
C VAL A 165 -14.96 38.18 -5.96
N PHE A 166 -13.71 38.63 -5.99
CA PHE A 166 -12.73 38.28 -7.02
C PHE A 166 -11.48 37.72 -6.39
N ASN A 167 -10.94 36.65 -7.00
CA ASN A 167 -9.65 36.11 -6.60
C ASN A 167 -8.53 37.02 -7.09
N THR A 168 -7.63 37.43 -6.19
CA THR A 168 -6.45 38.21 -6.53
C THR A 168 -5.26 37.40 -7.07
N GLY A 169 -5.41 36.08 -7.21
CA GLY A 169 -4.41 35.17 -7.78
C GLY A 169 -3.30 34.75 -6.81
N LYS A 170 -3.40 35.03 -5.52
CA LYS A 170 -2.47 34.58 -4.48
C LYS A 170 -3.08 33.44 -3.69
N SER A 171 -2.57 32.23 -3.88
CA SER A 171 -2.85 31.08 -3.01
C SER A 171 -1.52 30.51 -2.50
N SER A 172 -1.45 30.15 -1.23
CA SER A 172 -0.34 29.43 -0.61
C SER A 172 -0.88 28.23 0.15
N PHE A 173 -0.19 27.09 0.05
CA PHE A 173 -0.54 25.83 0.72
C PHE A 173 0.52 25.50 1.75
#